data_202539433aaa5f1177b167d2a3aba5e2
#
_entry.id   202539433aaa5f1177b167d2a3aba5e2
#
_cell.length_a   1.000
_cell.length_b   1.000
_cell.length_c   1.000
_cell.angle_alpha   90.00
_cell.angle_beta   90.00
_cell.angle_gamma   90.00
#
_symmetry.space_group_name_H-M   'P 1'
#
loop_
_entity.id
_entity.type
_entity.pdbx_description
1 polymer ?
#
loop_
_entity_poly.entity_id
_entity_poly.type
_entity_poly.pdbx_seq_one_letter_code
_entity_poly.pdbx_strand_id
1 'polypeptide(L)'
;MPVRPARTIALLAVGFATLASTTPVVLLAQAESREQWVVPRTPEGLPDIQGNWTNATITPVQRPNGVGPVLTPEQVAAIEGGRQEFLEEDYADSDPDREAPPAGGVFSGDLLFDAASGGTGGYNQFWVDAGDRVAIFNGEHRSSLVTSPEDGRIPALTPAAQRRIGDTFVRNRQFGEFDNPENRPLPERCLMSFGSNGGPPMLPNYFYNNNYTIVQTPSHIMIMTEMVHDVRIIPLSQTRQVFPEHIRPWMGNSWGRWEGDTLVVETTNLPIEQVTAYSWLVPTGSENFKVIERFTRAGEFTLNYEFTVIDPDSYESEWGGEVPFRRLDGLVYEYACHEGNYSLENVLRGARAEEREAERTRN
;
A
#
# COMPACT_ATOMS: atom_id res chain seq x y z
N MET A 1 42.39 9.21 -74.07
CA MET A 1 41.77 10.00 -75.19
C MET A 1 40.33 10.34 -74.84
N PRO A 2 39.84 11.56 -75.08
CA PRO A 2 40.51 12.86 -75.04
C PRO A 2 39.93 13.81 -73.98
N VAL A 3 40.74 14.77 -73.64
CA VAL A 3 40.46 15.97 -72.81
C VAL A 3 39.47 16.91 -73.53
N ARG A 4 38.60 17.61 -72.84
CA ARG A 4 37.95 18.84 -73.25
C ARG A 4 37.82 19.85 -72.12
N PRO A 5 37.84 21.15 -72.43
CA PRO A 5 38.42 22.16 -71.56
C PRO A 5 37.47 22.97 -70.72
N ALA A 6 38.09 23.71 -69.78
CA ALA A 6 37.44 24.65 -68.87
C ALA A 6 36.83 25.87 -69.65
N ARG A 7 35.64 26.30 -69.20
CA ARG A 7 35.08 27.61 -69.51
C ARG A 7 34.95 28.44 -68.22
N THR A 8 35.72 29.47 -68.21
CA THR A 8 35.67 30.55 -67.25
C THR A 8 34.43 31.41 -67.48
N ILE A 9 33.60 31.58 -66.46
CA ILE A 9 32.52 32.58 -66.48
C ILE A 9 32.78 33.55 -65.32
N ALA A 10 32.97 34.83 -65.71
CA ALA A 10 33.11 35.94 -64.81
C ALA A 10 31.79 36.26 -64.13
N LEU A 11 31.76 36.33 -62.77
CA LEU A 11 30.65 36.83 -62.01
C LEU A 11 30.82 38.31 -61.69
N LEU A 12 29.83 39.09 -62.21
CA LEU A 12 29.59 40.43 -61.73
C LEU A 12 28.97 40.40 -60.33
N ALA A 13 29.59 41.03 -59.38
CA ALA A 13 29.02 41.29 -58.06
C ALA A 13 28.10 42.50 -58.10
N VAL A 14 26.81 42.27 -57.93
CA VAL A 14 25.84 43.34 -57.62
C VAL A 14 25.54 43.30 -56.13
N GLY A 15 26.00 44.32 -55.42
CA GLY A 15 25.73 44.47 -54.00
C GLY A 15 24.28 44.92 -53.75
N PHE A 16 23.51 44.06 -53.09
CA PHE A 16 22.23 44.46 -52.50
C PHE A 16 22.45 44.67 -50.97
N ALA A 17 22.33 45.89 -50.53
CA ALA A 17 22.25 46.24 -49.12
C ALA A 17 20.83 45.98 -48.64
N THR A 18 20.61 44.87 -47.92
CA THR A 18 19.35 44.63 -47.24
C THR A 18 19.40 45.23 -45.84
N LEU A 19 18.61 46.27 -45.61
CA LEU A 19 18.29 46.74 -44.26
C LEU A 19 17.49 45.63 -43.54
N ALA A 20 18.11 44.97 -42.56
CA ALA A 20 17.39 44.09 -41.65
C ALA A 20 16.63 44.93 -40.62
N SER A 21 15.33 45.06 -40.81
CA SER A 21 14.42 45.56 -39.77
C SER A 21 14.17 44.42 -38.77
N THR A 22 14.83 44.50 -37.60
CA THR A 22 14.53 43.62 -36.47
C THR A 22 13.26 44.07 -35.79
N THR A 23 12.12 43.52 -36.18
CA THR A 23 10.93 43.56 -35.35
C THR A 23 11.09 42.54 -34.22
N PRO A 24 10.91 42.93 -32.95
CA PRO A 24 10.91 41.98 -31.85
C PRO A 24 9.65 41.10 -32.01
N VAL A 25 9.86 39.81 -32.29
CA VAL A 25 8.80 38.79 -32.16
C VAL A 25 8.56 38.62 -30.65
N VAL A 26 7.53 39.28 -30.16
CA VAL A 26 6.99 39.00 -28.82
C VAL A 26 6.38 37.60 -28.93
N LEU A 27 7.13 36.60 -28.44
CA LEU A 27 6.54 35.29 -28.13
C LEU A 27 5.55 35.52 -26.99
N LEU A 28 4.28 35.67 -27.36
CA LEU A 28 3.18 35.44 -26.43
C LEU A 28 3.22 33.95 -26.11
N ALA A 29 3.87 33.60 -24.99
CA ALA A 29 3.67 32.30 -24.35
C ALA A 29 2.17 32.23 -24.05
N GLN A 30 1.44 31.48 -24.85
CA GLN A 30 0.11 31.02 -24.50
C GLN A 30 0.31 30.18 -23.24
N ALA A 31 0.04 30.77 -22.09
CA ALA A 31 -0.26 30.02 -20.90
C ALA A 31 -1.52 29.21 -21.26
N GLU A 32 -1.34 27.93 -21.63
CA GLU A 32 -2.43 27.00 -21.65
C GLU A 32 -3.02 27.05 -20.24
N SER A 33 -4.22 27.59 -20.15
CA SER A 33 -5.03 27.51 -18.95
C SER A 33 -5.21 26.01 -18.73
N ARG A 34 -4.44 25.41 -17.82
CA ARG A 34 -4.75 24.08 -17.33
C ARG A 34 -6.18 24.19 -16.82
N GLU A 35 -7.10 23.57 -17.53
CA GLU A 35 -8.49 23.47 -17.11
C GLU A 35 -8.44 22.99 -15.65
N GLN A 36 -8.99 23.82 -14.76
CA GLN A 36 -8.95 23.50 -13.33
C GLN A 36 -9.79 22.23 -13.16
N TRP A 37 -9.13 21.13 -12.79
CA TRP A 37 -9.80 19.85 -12.61
C TRP A 37 -10.94 20.01 -11.59
N VAL A 38 -12.12 19.50 -11.95
CA VAL A 38 -13.31 19.56 -11.13
C VAL A 38 -13.65 18.15 -10.66
N VAL A 39 -13.94 18.00 -9.37
CA VAL A 39 -14.35 16.72 -8.78
C VAL A 39 -15.60 16.20 -9.50
N PRO A 40 -15.56 15.02 -10.15
CA PRO A 40 -16.73 14.42 -10.73
C PRO A 40 -17.78 14.13 -9.66
N ARG A 41 -19.07 14.20 -10.04
CA ARG A 41 -20.18 14.02 -9.14
C ARG A 41 -21.07 12.87 -9.57
N THR A 42 -21.62 12.16 -8.58
CA THR A 42 -22.69 11.20 -8.83
C THR A 42 -23.98 11.92 -9.24
N PRO A 43 -25.01 11.20 -9.71
CA PRO A 43 -26.33 11.81 -10.01
C PRO A 43 -26.94 12.55 -8.81
N GLU A 44 -26.60 12.15 -7.58
CA GLU A 44 -27.05 12.79 -6.34
C GLU A 44 -26.22 14.03 -5.97
N GLY A 45 -25.23 14.38 -6.76
CA GLY A 45 -24.35 15.55 -6.53
C GLY A 45 -23.23 15.32 -5.54
N LEU A 46 -23.03 14.10 -5.04
CA LEU A 46 -21.94 13.73 -4.15
C LEU A 46 -20.63 13.54 -4.94
N PRO A 47 -19.45 13.78 -4.34
CA PRO A 47 -18.19 13.45 -5.00
C PRO A 47 -18.15 11.99 -5.44
N ASP A 48 -17.73 11.75 -6.67
CA ASP A 48 -17.58 10.39 -7.20
C ASP A 48 -16.19 9.84 -6.86
N ILE A 49 -16.13 8.90 -5.93
CA ILE A 49 -14.92 8.20 -5.50
C ILE A 49 -14.84 6.77 -6.04
N GLN A 50 -15.79 6.37 -6.90
CA GLN A 50 -15.85 5.03 -7.47
C GLN A 50 -14.63 4.71 -8.35
N GLY A 51 -14.36 3.44 -8.48
CA GLY A 51 -13.34 2.91 -9.38
C GLY A 51 -12.42 1.89 -8.72
N ASN A 52 -11.42 1.48 -9.50
CA ASN A 52 -10.34 0.64 -9.02
C ASN A 52 -9.16 1.53 -8.62
N TRP A 53 -8.60 1.26 -7.48
CA TRP A 53 -7.54 2.05 -6.86
C TRP A 53 -6.42 1.16 -6.34
N THR A 54 -5.19 1.67 -6.32
CA THR A 54 -4.06 1.03 -5.66
C THR A 54 -3.43 1.97 -4.65
N ASN A 55 -3.05 1.46 -3.48
CA ASN A 55 -2.27 2.20 -2.48
C ASN A 55 -0.79 1.79 -2.45
N ALA A 56 -0.34 1.01 -3.44
CA ALA A 56 1.05 0.60 -3.56
C ALA A 56 2.00 1.81 -3.57
N THR A 57 3.00 1.78 -2.70
CA THR A 57 4.03 2.82 -2.57
C THR A 57 5.25 2.27 -1.83
N ILE A 58 6.44 2.78 -2.19
CA ILE A 58 7.69 2.46 -1.49
C ILE A 58 7.97 3.37 -0.28
N THR A 59 7.02 4.28 0.04
CA THR A 59 7.13 5.10 1.25
C THR A 59 6.91 4.24 2.49
N PRO A 60 7.83 4.23 3.46
CA PRO A 60 7.69 3.43 4.66
C PRO A 60 6.53 3.92 5.54
N VAL A 61 5.93 3.02 6.33
CA VAL A 61 4.87 3.40 7.28
C VAL A 61 5.39 4.43 8.27
N GLN A 62 6.56 4.18 8.87
CA GLN A 62 7.17 5.08 9.85
C GLN A 62 8.38 5.80 9.27
N ARG A 63 8.60 7.03 9.72
CA ARG A 63 9.70 7.88 9.23
C ARG A 63 11.06 7.32 9.62
N PRO A 64 11.98 7.20 8.64
CA PRO A 64 13.36 6.84 8.92
C PRO A 64 14.05 7.89 9.80
N ASN A 65 15.00 7.45 10.62
CA ASN A 65 15.77 8.35 11.49
C ASN A 65 16.53 9.41 10.69
N GLY A 66 16.45 10.67 11.14
CA GLY A 66 17.19 11.76 10.51
C GLY A 66 16.59 12.30 9.21
N VAL A 67 15.43 11.79 8.79
CA VAL A 67 14.72 12.26 7.59
C VAL A 67 13.61 13.22 8.01
N GLY A 68 13.45 14.35 7.27
CA GLY A 68 12.34 15.28 7.46
C GLY A 68 11.00 14.71 6.96
N PRO A 69 9.87 15.38 7.25
CA PRO A 69 8.53 14.89 6.86
C PRO A 69 8.31 14.89 5.34
N VAL A 70 8.97 15.79 4.62
CA VAL A 70 8.91 15.93 3.17
C VAL A 70 10.28 15.64 2.59
N LEU A 71 10.32 14.79 1.56
CA LEU A 71 11.54 14.44 0.85
C LEU A 71 11.94 15.54 -0.14
N THR A 72 13.23 15.80 -0.26
CA THR A 72 13.74 16.66 -1.33
C THR A 72 13.70 15.94 -2.69
N PRO A 73 13.73 16.68 -3.82
CA PRO A 73 13.78 16.05 -5.14
C PRO A 73 14.96 15.07 -5.31
N GLU A 74 16.11 15.36 -4.70
CA GLU A 74 17.30 14.51 -4.74
C GLU A 74 17.08 13.20 -3.93
N GLN A 75 16.40 13.30 -2.78
CA GLN A 75 16.06 12.13 -1.99
C GLN A 75 15.04 11.25 -2.72
N VAL A 76 14.04 11.86 -3.36
CA VAL A 76 13.06 11.13 -4.19
C VAL A 76 13.76 10.39 -5.32
N ALA A 77 14.62 11.10 -6.07
CA ALA A 77 15.37 10.50 -7.19
C ALA A 77 16.26 9.33 -6.73
N ALA A 78 16.88 9.45 -5.55
CA ALA A 78 17.72 8.37 -5.01
C ALA A 78 16.89 7.15 -4.59
N ILE A 79 15.74 7.35 -3.94
CA ILE A 79 14.85 6.27 -3.47
C ILE A 79 14.21 5.55 -4.67
N GLU A 80 13.60 6.30 -5.58
CA GLU A 80 12.94 5.73 -6.75
C GLU A 80 13.93 5.12 -7.74
N GLY A 81 15.13 5.76 -7.92
CA GLY A 81 16.22 5.23 -8.73
C GLY A 81 16.76 3.91 -8.18
N GLY A 82 17.00 3.82 -6.89
CA GLY A 82 17.43 2.56 -6.25
C GLY A 82 16.39 1.44 -6.38
N ARG A 83 15.08 1.77 -6.31
CA ARG A 83 14.03 0.80 -6.59
C ARG A 83 14.04 0.33 -8.04
N GLN A 84 14.25 1.25 -8.97
CA GLN A 84 14.32 0.92 -10.39
C GLN A 84 15.54 0.01 -10.70
N GLU A 85 16.70 0.33 -10.17
CA GLU A 85 17.91 -0.48 -10.30
C GLU A 85 17.70 -1.89 -9.75
N PHE A 86 17.08 -2.01 -8.57
CA PHE A 86 16.72 -3.30 -7.98
C PHE A 86 15.80 -4.14 -8.88
N LEU A 87 14.77 -3.51 -9.48
CA LEU A 87 13.86 -4.21 -10.38
C LEU A 87 14.57 -4.65 -11.68
N GLU A 88 15.46 -3.82 -12.23
CA GLU A 88 16.24 -4.14 -13.41
C GLU A 88 17.18 -5.33 -13.15
N GLU A 89 17.83 -5.37 -11.99
CA GLU A 89 18.67 -6.50 -11.58
C GLU A 89 17.87 -7.79 -11.38
N ASP A 90 16.69 -7.70 -10.74
CA ASP A 90 15.84 -8.86 -10.45
C ASP A 90 15.20 -9.45 -11.72
N TYR A 91 14.88 -8.62 -12.72
CA TYR A 91 14.35 -9.05 -14.01
C TYR A 91 15.43 -9.40 -15.04
N ALA A 92 16.71 -9.21 -14.71
CA ALA A 92 17.81 -9.61 -15.59
C ALA A 92 17.86 -11.14 -15.79
N ASP A 93 18.33 -11.56 -16.94
CA ASP A 93 18.51 -12.97 -17.23
C ASP A 93 19.43 -13.61 -16.17
N SER A 94 19.01 -14.73 -15.63
CA SER A 94 19.81 -15.46 -14.65
C SER A 94 21.10 -15.99 -15.28
N ASP A 95 22.26 -15.70 -14.67
CA ASP A 95 23.54 -16.30 -15.05
C ASP A 95 23.46 -17.82 -14.80
N PRO A 96 23.55 -18.65 -15.87
CA PRO A 96 23.48 -20.10 -15.72
C PRO A 96 24.69 -20.70 -14.96
N ASP A 97 25.81 -19.95 -14.92
CA ASP A 97 27.05 -20.36 -14.26
C ASP A 97 27.18 -19.80 -12.84
N ARG A 98 26.17 -19.08 -12.33
CA ARG A 98 26.16 -18.54 -10.97
C ARG A 98 26.32 -19.66 -9.94
N GLU A 99 27.07 -19.39 -8.88
CA GLU A 99 27.11 -20.29 -7.73
C GLU A 99 25.72 -20.44 -7.06
N ALA A 100 25.46 -21.62 -6.52
CA ALA A 100 24.25 -21.81 -5.74
C ALA A 100 24.24 -20.86 -4.54
N PRO A 101 23.10 -20.23 -4.23
CA PRO A 101 22.99 -19.40 -3.04
C PRO A 101 23.30 -20.24 -1.78
N PRO A 102 23.83 -19.61 -0.72
CA PRO A 102 24.12 -20.30 0.52
C PRO A 102 22.88 -20.97 1.09
N ALA A 103 23.03 -22.14 1.70
CA ALA A 103 21.94 -22.81 2.37
C ALA A 103 21.34 -21.90 3.45
N GLY A 104 20.01 -21.68 3.37
CA GLY A 104 19.29 -20.76 4.25
C GLY A 104 19.06 -19.36 3.67
N GLY A 105 19.55 -19.10 2.45
CA GLY A 105 19.37 -17.82 1.75
C GLY A 105 20.32 -16.72 2.24
N VAL A 106 20.18 -15.54 1.66
CA VAL A 106 20.88 -14.33 2.10
C VAL A 106 19.87 -13.47 2.86
N PHE A 107 20.15 -13.20 4.13
CA PHE A 107 19.31 -12.31 4.95
C PHE A 107 19.94 -10.92 5.01
N SER A 108 19.22 -9.90 4.54
CA SER A 108 19.62 -8.49 4.64
C SER A 108 19.42 -7.91 6.03
N GLY A 109 18.63 -8.58 6.86
CA GLY A 109 18.17 -8.13 8.16
C GLY A 109 16.84 -7.37 8.11
N ASP A 110 16.29 -7.15 6.92
CA ASP A 110 14.92 -6.67 6.70
C ASP A 110 14.04 -7.85 6.30
N LEU A 111 13.24 -8.35 7.25
CA LEU A 111 12.39 -9.53 7.05
C LEU A 111 11.39 -9.37 5.90
N LEU A 112 10.94 -8.15 5.65
CA LEU A 112 10.02 -7.83 4.56
C LEU A 112 10.74 -7.86 3.21
N PHE A 113 11.88 -7.22 3.16
CA PHE A 113 12.73 -7.20 1.98
C PHE A 113 13.25 -8.60 1.66
N ASP A 114 13.71 -9.34 2.66
CA ASP A 114 14.23 -10.70 2.49
C ASP A 114 13.15 -11.67 2.01
N ALA A 115 11.92 -11.56 2.51
CA ALA A 115 10.78 -12.35 2.03
C ALA A 115 10.38 -11.98 0.59
N ALA A 116 10.52 -10.71 0.21
CA ALA A 116 10.18 -10.20 -1.12
C ALA A 116 11.34 -10.32 -2.14
N SER A 117 12.58 -10.45 -1.69
CA SER A 117 13.77 -10.33 -2.52
C SER A 117 14.15 -11.56 -3.34
N GLY A 118 13.26 -12.54 -3.50
CA GLY A 118 13.46 -13.65 -4.44
C GLY A 118 14.65 -14.59 -4.14
N GLY A 119 15.27 -14.49 -2.96
CA GLY A 119 16.27 -15.46 -2.51
C GLY A 119 15.70 -16.89 -2.45
N THR A 120 16.53 -17.88 -2.17
CA THR A 120 16.05 -19.26 -2.04
C THR A 120 14.98 -19.34 -0.96
N GLY A 121 13.71 -19.46 -1.36
CA GLY A 121 12.53 -19.41 -0.47
C GLY A 121 11.81 -18.05 -0.41
N GLY A 122 12.29 -17.03 -1.13
CA GLY A 122 11.59 -15.76 -1.31
C GLY A 122 10.59 -15.77 -2.46
N TYR A 123 9.77 -14.73 -2.53
CA TYR A 123 8.86 -14.51 -3.66
C TYR A 123 9.60 -14.04 -4.90
N ASN A 124 9.16 -14.48 -6.06
CA ASN A 124 9.56 -13.88 -7.32
C ASN A 124 8.96 -12.46 -7.40
N GLN A 125 9.77 -11.45 -7.72
CA GLN A 125 9.35 -10.06 -7.83
C GLN A 125 8.23 -9.83 -8.85
N PHE A 126 8.06 -10.73 -9.81
CA PHE A 126 6.93 -10.73 -10.73
C PHE A 126 5.56 -10.68 -10.01
N TRP A 127 5.46 -11.27 -8.83
CA TRP A 127 4.25 -11.29 -8.02
C TRP A 127 4.16 -10.14 -7.01
N VAL A 128 5.24 -9.36 -6.86
CA VAL A 128 5.32 -8.29 -5.87
C VAL A 128 4.89 -6.97 -6.48
N ASP A 129 3.88 -6.34 -5.90
CA ASP A 129 3.39 -5.00 -6.24
C ASP A 129 3.57 -4.05 -5.04
N ALA A 130 4.81 -3.87 -4.62
CA ALA A 130 5.16 -2.92 -3.56
C ALA A 130 5.09 -1.46 -4.02
N GLY A 131 4.93 -1.23 -5.33
CA GLY A 131 5.05 0.07 -5.95
C GLY A 131 6.47 0.44 -6.35
N ASP A 132 6.57 1.53 -7.08
CA ASP A 132 7.80 2.06 -7.67
C ASP A 132 8.07 3.52 -7.30
N ARG A 133 7.15 4.16 -6.57
CA ARG A 133 7.18 5.60 -6.26
C ARG A 133 6.90 5.87 -4.80
N VAL A 134 7.50 6.97 -4.33
CA VAL A 134 7.15 7.54 -3.03
C VAL A 134 5.76 8.18 -3.06
N ALA A 135 5.08 8.17 -1.92
CA ALA A 135 3.75 8.76 -1.76
C ALA A 135 3.80 10.29 -1.97
N ILE A 136 2.89 10.78 -2.80
CA ILE A 136 2.67 12.21 -3.00
C ILE A 136 1.31 12.58 -2.40
N PHE A 137 1.30 13.46 -1.41
CA PHE A 137 0.09 13.93 -0.80
C PHE A 137 0.06 15.47 -0.83
N ASN A 138 -0.98 16.03 -1.43
CA ASN A 138 -1.11 17.48 -1.64
C ASN A 138 0.11 18.13 -2.33
N GLY A 139 0.76 17.39 -3.24
CA GLY A 139 1.93 17.87 -3.99
C GLY A 139 3.28 17.71 -3.27
N GLU A 140 3.31 17.16 -2.06
CA GLU A 140 4.52 16.90 -1.30
C GLU A 140 4.86 15.41 -1.26
N HIS A 141 6.14 15.06 -1.45
CA HIS A 141 6.64 13.71 -1.34
C HIS A 141 6.85 13.35 0.13
N ARG A 142 6.07 12.38 0.63
CA ARG A 142 6.12 11.98 2.04
C ARG A 142 7.28 11.02 2.32
N SER A 143 7.96 11.24 3.45
CA SER A 143 9.02 10.36 3.93
C SER A 143 8.49 9.21 4.79
N SER A 144 7.21 9.26 5.17
CA SER A 144 6.47 8.22 5.90
C SER A 144 4.97 8.37 5.64
N LEU A 145 4.24 7.25 5.78
CA LEU A 145 2.77 7.27 5.72
C LEU A 145 2.16 7.77 7.02
N VAL A 146 2.78 7.50 8.17
CA VAL A 146 2.41 8.12 9.45
C VAL A 146 2.87 9.57 9.44
N THR A 147 1.93 10.48 9.67
CA THR A 147 2.14 11.93 9.67
C THR A 147 1.73 12.60 10.98
N SER A 148 1.01 11.87 11.81
CA SER A 148 0.62 12.27 13.16
C SER A 148 0.90 11.12 14.14
N PRO A 149 1.72 11.34 15.17
CA PRO A 149 2.45 12.57 15.55
C PRO A 149 3.43 13.08 14.50
N GLU A 150 3.90 14.33 14.65
CA GLU A 150 4.78 15.02 13.68
C GLU A 150 6.12 14.32 13.44
N ASP A 151 6.57 13.49 14.38
CA ASP A 151 7.78 12.68 14.21
C ASP A 151 7.61 11.54 13.18
N GLY A 152 6.37 11.29 12.73
CA GLY A 152 6.05 10.27 11.73
C GLY A 152 6.18 8.86 12.25
N ARG A 153 5.99 8.65 13.56
CA ARG A 153 6.11 7.35 14.22
C ARG A 153 4.83 6.94 14.93
N ILE A 154 4.60 5.64 14.97
CA ILE A 154 3.53 5.08 15.81
C ILE A 154 3.92 5.28 17.25
N PRO A 155 3.03 5.83 18.10
CA PRO A 155 3.31 6.06 19.52
C PRO A 155 3.68 4.78 20.29
N ALA A 156 4.37 4.94 21.40
CA ALA A 156 4.73 3.84 22.27
C ALA A 156 3.47 3.11 22.77
N LEU A 157 3.63 1.79 22.96
CA LEU A 157 2.57 0.96 23.50
C LEU A 157 2.42 1.18 25.00
N THR A 158 1.18 1.24 25.46
CA THR A 158 0.87 1.25 26.89
C THR A 158 1.36 -0.03 27.59
N PRO A 159 1.60 0.00 28.89
CA PRO A 159 1.91 -1.21 29.63
C PRO A 159 0.83 -2.30 29.53
N ALA A 160 -0.43 -1.91 29.32
CA ALA A 160 -1.54 -2.85 29.10
C ALA A 160 -1.40 -3.58 27.74
N ALA A 161 -1.07 -2.87 26.69
CA ALA A 161 -0.82 -3.45 25.38
C ALA A 161 0.38 -4.40 25.37
N GLN A 162 1.48 -3.99 26.03
CA GLN A 162 2.67 -4.84 26.18
C GLN A 162 2.35 -6.15 26.91
N ARG A 163 1.52 -6.10 27.98
CA ARG A 163 1.04 -7.32 28.66
C ARG A 163 0.22 -8.19 27.75
N ARG A 164 -0.75 -7.62 26.99
CA ARG A 164 -1.58 -8.41 26.05
C ARG A 164 -0.74 -9.16 25.03
N ILE A 165 0.30 -8.52 24.47
CA ILE A 165 1.26 -9.18 23.57
C ILE A 165 1.95 -10.34 24.28
N GLY A 166 2.44 -10.11 25.49
CA GLY A 166 3.07 -11.15 26.32
C GLY A 166 2.13 -12.32 26.60
N ASP A 167 0.89 -12.02 27.01
CA ASP A 167 -0.14 -13.02 27.31
C ASP A 167 -0.51 -13.84 26.05
N THR A 168 -0.60 -13.20 24.90
CA THR A 168 -0.83 -13.89 23.62
C THR A 168 0.32 -14.83 23.29
N PHE A 169 1.56 -14.40 23.50
CA PHE A 169 2.73 -15.23 23.28
C PHE A 169 2.80 -16.44 24.25
N VAL A 170 2.43 -16.23 25.52
CA VAL A 170 2.33 -17.31 26.52
C VAL A 170 1.24 -18.29 26.14
N ARG A 171 0.06 -17.80 25.76
CA ARG A 171 -1.06 -18.64 25.31
C ARG A 171 -0.69 -19.47 24.08
N ASN A 172 -0.05 -18.87 23.07
CA ASN A 172 0.37 -19.57 21.86
C ASN A 172 1.44 -20.62 22.15
N ARG A 173 2.24 -20.48 23.22
CA ARG A 173 3.15 -21.52 23.68
C ARG A 173 2.47 -22.64 24.45
N GLN A 174 1.36 -22.32 25.13
CA GLN A 174 0.59 -23.31 25.88
C GLN A 174 -0.20 -24.23 24.96
N PHE A 175 -0.75 -23.68 23.89
CA PHE A 175 -1.40 -24.41 22.81
C PHE A 175 -0.42 -24.51 21.66
N GLY A 176 -0.08 -25.71 21.23
CA GLY A 176 0.86 -25.91 20.12
C GLY A 176 0.34 -25.21 18.86
N GLU A 177 1.24 -24.56 18.15
CA GLU A 177 0.94 -23.81 16.92
C GLU A 177 0.20 -24.66 15.89
N PHE A 178 0.39 -25.98 15.94
CA PHE A 178 -0.17 -26.96 15.01
C PHE A 178 -1.24 -27.86 15.63
N ASP A 179 -1.74 -27.55 16.83
CA ASP A 179 -2.73 -28.42 17.49
C ASP A 179 -4.06 -28.44 16.75
N ASN A 180 -4.51 -27.27 16.33
CA ASN A 180 -5.80 -27.07 15.66
C ASN A 180 -5.69 -26.03 14.55
N PRO A 181 -6.63 -26.02 13.59
CA PRO A 181 -6.72 -24.94 12.59
C PRO A 181 -6.85 -23.55 13.23
N GLU A 182 -7.52 -23.45 14.37
CA GLU A 182 -7.74 -22.19 15.10
C GLU A 182 -6.44 -21.58 15.66
N ASN A 183 -5.39 -22.38 15.81
CA ASN A 183 -4.07 -21.92 16.24
C ASN A 183 -3.24 -21.34 15.09
N ARG A 184 -3.70 -21.54 13.84
CA ARG A 184 -3.01 -21.01 12.66
C ARG A 184 -3.40 -19.55 12.41
N PRO A 185 -2.49 -18.74 11.81
CA PRO A 185 -2.75 -17.36 11.45
C PRO A 185 -3.99 -17.17 10.59
N LEU A 186 -4.67 -16.03 10.73
CA LEU A 186 -5.87 -15.70 9.97
C LEU A 186 -5.69 -15.79 8.44
N PRO A 187 -4.55 -15.38 7.86
CA PRO A 187 -4.31 -15.48 6.43
C PRO A 187 -4.25 -16.93 5.92
N GLU A 188 -3.63 -17.84 6.67
CA GLU A 188 -3.60 -19.26 6.30
C GLU A 188 -4.98 -19.91 6.32
N ARG A 189 -5.88 -19.34 7.13
CA ARG A 189 -7.28 -19.76 7.25
C ARG A 189 -8.20 -19.04 6.26
N CYS A 190 -7.68 -18.15 5.43
CA CYS A 190 -8.44 -17.31 4.51
C CYS A 190 -9.52 -16.47 5.18
N LEU A 191 -9.30 -16.02 6.41
CA LEU A 191 -10.25 -15.18 7.16
C LEU A 191 -9.97 -13.70 7.01
N MET A 192 -8.70 -13.32 7.00
CA MET A 192 -8.23 -11.95 6.82
C MET A 192 -6.88 -11.94 6.12
N SER A 193 -6.50 -10.81 5.53
CA SER A 193 -5.15 -10.66 4.97
C SER A 193 -4.07 -10.69 6.06
N PHE A 194 -2.86 -11.04 5.68
CA PHE A 194 -1.70 -11.04 6.60
C PHE A 194 -1.09 -9.65 6.79
N GLY A 195 -1.51 -8.68 5.98
CA GLY A 195 -1.12 -7.28 6.09
C GLY A 195 -2.28 -6.42 6.55
N SER A 196 -2.06 -5.13 6.55
CA SER A 196 -3.06 -4.13 6.96
C SER A 196 -3.91 -3.62 5.79
N ASN A 197 -3.73 -4.13 4.57
CA ASN A 197 -4.47 -3.68 3.41
C ASN A 197 -5.97 -4.00 3.46
N GLY A 198 -6.40 -5.03 4.20
CA GLY A 198 -7.81 -5.25 4.49
C GLY A 198 -8.44 -4.13 5.31
N GLY A 199 -7.64 -3.47 6.14
CA GLY A 199 -8.02 -2.31 6.96
C GLY A 199 -9.11 -2.56 8.00
N PRO A 200 -9.63 -1.48 8.59
CA PRO A 200 -9.00 -0.17 8.69
C PRO A 200 -7.88 -0.09 9.75
N PRO A 201 -6.86 0.74 9.58
CA PRO A 201 -6.58 1.58 8.42
C PRO A 201 -6.07 0.76 7.22
N MET A 202 -6.32 1.25 5.99
CA MET A 202 -5.88 0.60 4.76
C MET A 202 -4.45 1.03 4.43
N LEU A 203 -3.47 0.28 4.90
CA LEU A 203 -2.05 0.51 4.66
C LEU A 203 -1.52 -0.45 3.59
N PRO A 204 -0.55 -0.04 2.77
CA PRO A 204 0.08 -0.94 1.80
C PRO A 204 0.81 -2.07 2.55
N ASN A 205 0.80 -3.27 1.99
CA ASN A 205 1.49 -4.41 2.60
C ASN A 205 2.91 -4.63 2.07
N TYR A 206 3.36 -3.80 1.12
CA TYR A 206 4.69 -3.86 0.48
C TYR A 206 4.98 -5.15 -0.32
N PHE A 207 4.00 -6.03 -0.49
CA PHE A 207 4.12 -7.25 -1.28
C PHE A 207 3.23 -7.18 -2.51
N TYR A 208 1.97 -7.61 -2.42
CA TYR A 208 1.05 -7.77 -3.53
C TYR A 208 -0.39 -7.49 -3.13
N ASN A 209 -1.28 -7.41 -4.13
CA ASN A 209 -2.73 -7.20 -3.94
C ASN A 209 -3.05 -5.92 -3.14
N ASN A 210 -2.36 -4.82 -3.46
CA ASN A 210 -2.59 -3.49 -2.88
C ASN A 210 -3.73 -2.75 -3.61
N ASN A 211 -4.69 -3.49 -4.17
CA ASN A 211 -5.74 -2.94 -5.02
C ASN A 211 -7.11 -3.00 -4.34
N TYR A 212 -7.94 -2.04 -4.69
CA TYR A 212 -9.27 -1.86 -4.10
C TYR A 212 -10.28 -1.51 -5.18
N THR A 213 -11.51 -2.02 -5.03
CA THR A 213 -12.67 -1.55 -5.79
C THR A 213 -13.59 -0.79 -4.85
N ILE A 214 -13.89 0.47 -5.20
CA ILE A 214 -14.88 1.29 -4.47
C ILE A 214 -16.12 1.42 -5.34
N VAL A 215 -17.26 1.05 -4.77
CA VAL A 215 -18.59 1.25 -5.37
C VAL A 215 -19.40 2.16 -4.47
N GLN A 216 -20.08 3.12 -5.07
CA GLN A 216 -20.87 4.12 -4.36
C GLN A 216 -22.33 4.06 -4.79
N THR A 217 -23.21 4.06 -3.81
CA THR A 217 -24.66 4.21 -3.97
C THR A 217 -25.15 5.40 -3.15
N PRO A 218 -26.39 5.85 -3.30
CA PRO A 218 -26.93 6.93 -2.46
C PRO A 218 -26.91 6.65 -0.96
N SER A 219 -26.91 5.38 -0.55
CA SER A 219 -27.04 4.95 0.84
C SER A 219 -25.86 4.16 1.41
N HIS A 220 -24.95 3.69 0.56
CA HIS A 220 -23.82 2.85 0.98
C HIS A 220 -22.57 3.11 0.12
N ILE A 221 -21.44 2.90 0.75
CA ILE A 221 -20.16 2.69 0.06
C ILE A 221 -19.75 1.24 0.27
N MET A 222 -19.32 0.58 -0.79
CA MET A 222 -18.66 -0.72 -0.72
C MET A 222 -17.17 -0.50 -1.00
N ILE A 223 -16.29 -1.04 -0.16
CA ILE A 223 -14.85 -1.11 -0.40
C ILE A 223 -14.48 -2.59 -0.39
N MET A 224 -14.11 -3.11 -1.55
CA MET A 224 -13.55 -4.45 -1.70
C MET A 224 -12.03 -4.35 -1.75
N THR A 225 -11.35 -5.11 -0.91
CA THR A 225 -9.91 -5.30 -0.95
C THR A 225 -9.60 -6.53 -1.79
N GLU A 226 -8.65 -6.45 -2.70
CA GLU A 226 -8.27 -7.59 -3.55
C GLU A 226 -7.74 -8.75 -2.71
N MET A 227 -6.84 -8.47 -1.76
CA MET A 227 -6.29 -9.51 -0.89
C MET A 227 -7.37 -10.13 0.00
N VAL A 228 -7.52 -11.44 -0.10
CA VAL A 228 -8.54 -12.25 0.62
C VAL A 228 -9.98 -11.83 0.29
N HIS A 229 -10.18 -11.01 -0.74
CA HIS A 229 -11.48 -10.52 -1.22
C HIS A 229 -12.40 -9.94 -0.12
N ASP A 230 -11.81 -9.34 0.91
CA ASP A 230 -12.57 -8.74 2.00
C ASP A 230 -13.40 -7.54 1.54
N VAL A 231 -14.64 -7.45 2.02
CA VAL A 231 -15.58 -6.39 1.63
C VAL A 231 -16.11 -5.66 2.85
N ARG A 232 -15.97 -4.34 2.86
CA ARG A 232 -16.63 -3.47 3.83
C ARG A 232 -17.86 -2.82 3.19
N ILE A 233 -19.02 -3.01 3.78
CA ILE A 233 -20.26 -2.31 3.42
C ILE A 233 -20.49 -1.21 4.45
N ILE A 234 -20.40 0.03 4.01
CA ILE A 234 -20.45 1.23 4.85
C ILE A 234 -21.75 1.96 4.62
N PRO A 235 -22.74 1.86 5.52
CA PRO A 235 -23.98 2.62 5.40
C PRO A 235 -23.70 4.11 5.58
N LEU A 236 -24.32 4.93 4.73
CA LEU A 236 -24.27 6.39 4.76
C LEU A 236 -25.47 6.95 5.54
N SER A 237 -25.23 7.72 6.59
CA SER A 237 -26.27 8.34 7.39
C SER A 237 -25.75 9.58 8.11
N GLN A 238 -26.58 10.60 8.28
CA GLN A 238 -26.26 11.76 9.12
C GLN A 238 -26.28 11.43 10.61
N THR A 239 -26.98 10.36 11.00
CA THR A 239 -27.02 9.89 12.39
C THR A 239 -26.09 8.70 12.54
N ARG A 240 -25.19 8.78 13.53
CA ARG A 240 -24.30 7.68 13.86
C ARG A 240 -25.09 6.42 14.18
N GLN A 241 -24.73 5.33 13.54
CA GLN A 241 -25.26 4.01 13.88
C GLN A 241 -24.50 3.43 15.06
N VAL A 242 -25.22 2.87 16.01
CA VAL A 242 -24.65 2.17 17.16
C VAL A 242 -24.86 0.68 16.97
N PHE A 243 -23.77 -0.06 16.96
CA PHE A 243 -23.80 -1.51 16.86
C PHE A 243 -23.58 -2.14 18.24
N PRO A 244 -24.19 -3.29 18.52
CA PRO A 244 -23.94 -4.01 19.77
C PRO A 244 -22.46 -4.41 19.89
N GLU A 245 -21.83 -4.16 21.03
CA GLU A 245 -20.40 -4.39 21.26
C GLU A 245 -19.96 -5.85 21.07
N HIS A 246 -20.89 -6.80 21.30
CA HIS A 246 -20.64 -8.23 21.13
C HIS A 246 -20.71 -8.71 19.69
N ILE A 247 -21.15 -7.86 18.73
CA ILE A 247 -21.18 -8.18 17.31
C ILE A 247 -19.93 -7.58 16.68
N ARG A 248 -18.93 -8.43 16.42
CA ARG A 248 -17.62 -8.05 15.90
C ARG A 248 -17.31 -8.76 14.58
N PRO A 249 -17.81 -8.23 13.44
CA PRO A 249 -17.44 -8.74 12.13
C PRO A 249 -15.94 -8.56 11.88
N TRP A 250 -15.34 -9.37 11.02
CA TRP A 250 -13.90 -9.29 10.71
C TRP A 250 -13.45 -7.91 10.26
N MET A 251 -14.27 -7.19 9.48
CA MET A 251 -13.98 -5.82 9.02
C MET A 251 -14.53 -4.74 9.95
N GLY A 252 -15.00 -5.11 11.15
CA GLY A 252 -15.64 -4.21 12.10
C GLY A 252 -16.99 -3.67 11.61
N ASN A 253 -17.51 -2.72 12.37
CA ASN A 253 -18.73 -1.99 12.04
C ASN A 253 -18.37 -0.57 11.60
N SER A 254 -18.61 -0.29 10.33
CA SER A 254 -18.31 1.02 9.71
C SER A 254 -19.60 1.85 9.55
N TRP A 255 -19.47 3.15 9.69
CA TRP A 255 -20.50 4.12 9.43
C TRP A 255 -19.91 5.34 8.73
N GLY A 256 -20.53 5.77 7.62
CA GLY A 256 -20.03 6.85 6.78
C GLY A 256 -20.96 8.06 6.72
N ARG A 257 -20.36 9.24 6.52
CA ARG A 257 -21.05 10.49 6.22
C ARG A 257 -20.21 11.36 5.33
N TRP A 258 -20.85 12.22 4.56
CA TRP A 258 -20.16 13.24 3.79
C TRP A 258 -19.97 14.52 4.60
N GLU A 259 -18.75 15.06 4.59
CA GLU A 259 -18.36 16.36 5.11
C GLU A 259 -17.79 17.20 3.95
N GLY A 260 -18.65 17.98 3.27
CA GLY A 260 -18.26 18.62 2.02
C GLY A 260 -17.90 17.60 0.94
N ASP A 261 -16.69 17.68 0.42
CA ASP A 261 -16.19 16.77 -0.61
C ASP A 261 -15.41 15.56 -0.04
N THR A 262 -15.45 15.36 1.25
CA THR A 262 -14.76 14.26 1.94
C THR A 262 -15.78 13.25 2.50
N LEU A 263 -15.60 11.97 2.15
CA LEU A 263 -16.26 10.88 2.84
C LEU A 263 -15.52 10.62 4.16
N VAL A 264 -16.22 10.69 5.27
CA VAL A 264 -15.68 10.34 6.59
C VAL A 264 -16.30 9.03 7.04
N VAL A 265 -15.47 8.07 7.41
CA VAL A 265 -15.89 6.73 7.88
C VAL A 265 -15.35 6.51 9.29
N GLU A 266 -16.20 6.11 10.20
CA GLU A 266 -15.82 5.65 11.53
C GLU A 266 -16.04 4.14 11.61
N THR A 267 -15.00 3.39 12.05
CA THR A 267 -15.08 1.94 12.23
C THR A 267 -14.71 1.56 13.66
N THR A 268 -15.54 0.71 14.25
CA THR A 268 -15.40 0.16 15.61
C THR A 268 -15.72 -1.34 15.59
N ASN A 269 -15.71 -1.98 16.76
CA ASN A 269 -16.09 -3.39 16.95
C ASN A 269 -15.27 -4.38 16.11
N LEU A 270 -13.98 -4.10 15.90
CA LEU A 270 -13.06 -5.06 15.29
C LEU A 270 -12.81 -6.23 16.25
N PRO A 271 -12.75 -7.49 15.78
CA PRO A 271 -12.37 -8.61 16.61
C PRO A 271 -10.94 -8.45 17.14
N ILE A 272 -10.68 -8.89 18.37
CA ILE A 272 -9.35 -8.80 18.97
C ILE A 272 -8.32 -9.60 18.17
N GLU A 273 -8.71 -10.73 17.60
CA GLU A 273 -7.87 -11.57 16.75
C GLU A 273 -7.40 -10.81 15.51
N GLN A 274 -8.29 -10.00 14.93
CA GLN A 274 -7.96 -9.20 13.74
C GLN A 274 -7.02 -8.06 14.09
N VAL A 275 -7.30 -7.27 15.13
CA VAL A 275 -6.46 -6.13 15.50
C VAL A 275 -5.08 -6.54 16.04
N THR A 276 -4.92 -7.76 16.52
CA THR A 276 -3.62 -8.31 16.91
C THR A 276 -2.85 -8.94 15.74
N ALA A 277 -3.51 -9.19 14.60
CA ALA A 277 -2.86 -9.74 13.41
C ALA A 277 -1.99 -8.73 12.65
N TYR A 278 -2.10 -7.44 12.94
CA TYR A 278 -1.29 -6.38 12.32
C TYR A 278 0.15 -6.27 12.85
N SER A 279 0.65 -7.27 13.51
CA SER A 279 1.88 -7.24 14.32
C SER A 279 3.14 -6.68 13.64
N TRP A 280 3.17 -6.51 12.35
CA TRP A 280 4.33 -5.97 11.64
C TRP A 280 4.19 -4.55 11.11
N LEU A 281 2.97 -4.09 10.81
CA LEU A 281 2.71 -2.71 10.38
C LEU A 281 2.05 -1.88 11.47
N VAL A 282 1.09 -2.49 12.17
CA VAL A 282 0.40 -1.89 13.32
C VAL A 282 0.60 -2.82 14.50
N PRO A 283 1.31 -2.40 15.55
CA PRO A 283 1.82 -3.33 16.57
C PRO A 283 0.76 -4.15 17.28
N THR A 284 -0.38 -3.56 17.61
CA THR A 284 -1.51 -4.26 18.27
C THR A 284 -2.71 -3.33 18.44
N GLY A 285 -3.88 -3.88 18.73
CA GLY A 285 -5.08 -3.14 19.10
C GLY A 285 -5.74 -3.72 20.35
N SER A 286 -6.77 -3.03 20.82
CA SER A 286 -7.66 -3.48 21.89
C SER A 286 -9.10 -3.64 21.38
N GLU A 287 -10.00 -4.08 22.27
CA GLU A 287 -11.43 -4.10 21.98
C GLU A 287 -12.02 -2.70 21.73
N ASN A 288 -11.33 -1.64 22.18
CA ASN A 288 -11.70 -0.24 22.01
C ASN A 288 -11.06 0.40 20.76
N PHE A 289 -10.38 -0.41 19.95
CA PHE A 289 -9.75 0.06 18.72
C PHE A 289 -10.79 0.70 17.80
N LYS A 290 -10.55 1.96 17.45
CA LYS A 290 -11.38 2.75 16.56
C LYS A 290 -10.52 3.41 15.49
N VAL A 291 -11.02 3.44 14.25
CA VAL A 291 -10.39 4.16 13.17
C VAL A 291 -11.37 5.17 12.58
N ILE A 292 -10.89 6.38 12.34
CA ILE A 292 -11.57 7.39 11.54
C ILE A 292 -10.81 7.50 10.23
N GLU A 293 -11.51 7.33 9.11
CA GLU A 293 -10.96 7.38 7.77
C GLU A 293 -11.57 8.52 6.98
N ARG A 294 -10.82 9.16 6.11
CA ARG A 294 -11.25 10.28 5.28
C ARG A 294 -10.81 10.03 3.84
N PHE A 295 -11.77 10.06 2.93
CA PHE A 295 -11.52 9.86 1.51
C PHE A 295 -11.88 11.13 0.75
N THR A 296 -10.90 11.74 0.08
CA THR A 296 -11.08 12.97 -0.69
C THR A 296 -10.56 12.80 -2.09
N ARG A 297 -11.41 12.99 -3.10
CA ARG A 297 -10.99 12.96 -4.49
C ARG A 297 -10.12 14.19 -4.79
N ALA A 298 -8.79 13.98 -4.92
CA ALA A 298 -7.80 15.07 -5.06
C ALA A 298 -7.41 15.34 -6.52
N GLY A 299 -7.72 14.44 -7.44
CA GLY A 299 -7.40 14.55 -8.85
C GLY A 299 -8.11 13.50 -9.70
N GLU A 300 -7.92 13.56 -11.00
CA GLU A 300 -8.47 12.57 -11.93
C GLU A 300 -8.03 11.14 -11.58
N PHE A 301 -6.76 11.00 -11.18
CA PHE A 301 -6.11 9.73 -10.88
C PHE A 301 -5.74 9.56 -9.41
N THR A 302 -6.23 10.44 -8.53
CA THR A 302 -5.81 10.47 -7.13
C THR A 302 -7.01 10.54 -6.19
N LEU A 303 -7.05 9.60 -5.23
CA LEU A 303 -7.94 9.62 -4.07
C LEU A 303 -7.06 9.69 -2.82
N ASN A 304 -7.09 10.82 -2.13
CA ASN A 304 -6.40 10.99 -0.87
C ASN A 304 -7.14 10.21 0.22
N TYR A 305 -6.42 9.37 0.92
CA TYR A 305 -6.88 8.64 2.08
C TYR A 305 -6.10 9.08 3.30
N GLU A 306 -6.81 9.52 4.33
CA GLU A 306 -6.26 9.88 5.63
C GLU A 306 -6.90 9.00 6.69
N PHE A 307 -6.16 8.66 7.73
CA PHE A 307 -6.71 7.86 8.82
C PHE A 307 -6.21 8.36 10.18
N THR A 308 -7.03 8.08 11.20
CA THR A 308 -6.67 8.29 12.61
C THR A 308 -7.03 7.05 13.40
N VAL A 309 -6.07 6.48 14.11
CA VAL A 309 -6.25 5.38 15.05
C VAL A 309 -6.41 5.94 16.44
N ILE A 310 -7.47 5.53 17.11
CA ILE A 310 -7.83 5.92 18.47
C ILE A 310 -7.96 4.64 19.29
N ASP A 311 -6.99 4.37 20.14
CA ASP A 311 -6.98 3.21 21.03
C ASP A 311 -6.13 3.51 22.28
N PRO A 312 -6.71 4.18 23.28
CA PRO A 312 -5.98 4.57 24.49
C PRO A 312 -5.56 3.39 25.37
N ASP A 313 -6.11 2.20 25.14
CA ASP A 313 -5.68 0.98 25.81
C ASP A 313 -4.43 0.37 25.19
N SER A 314 -4.09 0.79 23.96
CA SER A 314 -2.95 0.25 23.22
C SER A 314 -1.83 1.25 23.04
N TYR A 315 -2.12 2.52 22.80
CA TYR A 315 -1.14 3.55 22.47
C TYR A 315 -1.17 4.70 23.45
N GLU A 316 -0.02 5.31 23.71
CA GLU A 316 0.09 6.48 24.60
C GLU A 316 -0.59 7.73 24.05
N SER A 317 -0.82 7.79 22.72
CA SER A 317 -1.58 8.84 22.06
C SER A 317 -2.25 8.33 20.78
N GLU A 318 -3.22 9.08 20.27
CA GLU A 318 -3.76 8.86 18.93
C GLU A 318 -2.65 9.04 17.88
N TRP A 319 -2.80 8.32 16.76
CA TRP A 319 -1.88 8.44 15.63
C TRP A 319 -2.61 8.30 14.31
N GLY A 320 -2.00 8.75 13.25
CA GLY A 320 -2.62 8.71 11.95
C GLY A 320 -1.66 9.00 10.82
N GLY A 321 -2.18 8.98 9.62
CA GLY A 321 -1.36 9.15 8.44
C GLY A 321 -2.13 9.43 7.18
N GLU A 322 -1.37 9.47 6.09
CA GLU A 322 -1.82 9.83 4.74
C GLU A 322 -1.33 8.76 3.76
N VAL A 323 -2.23 8.22 2.95
CA VAL A 323 -1.91 7.26 1.90
C VAL A 323 -2.60 7.70 0.61
N PRO A 324 -1.86 8.16 -0.41
CA PRO A 324 -2.47 8.49 -1.68
C PRO A 324 -2.84 7.20 -2.42
N PHE A 325 -4.10 7.05 -2.76
CA PHE A 325 -4.54 6.00 -3.66
C PHE A 325 -4.45 6.52 -5.09
N ARG A 326 -3.84 5.74 -5.96
CA ARG A 326 -3.77 6.02 -7.39
C ARG A 326 -4.81 5.20 -8.14
N ARG A 327 -5.36 5.75 -9.22
CA ARG A 327 -6.27 5.00 -10.07
C ARG A 327 -5.55 3.80 -10.67
N LEU A 328 -6.16 2.63 -10.55
CA LEU A 328 -5.69 1.41 -11.20
C LEU A 328 -6.30 1.34 -12.61
N ASP A 329 -5.45 1.32 -13.62
CA ASP A 329 -5.84 1.14 -15.02
C ASP A 329 -5.96 -0.36 -15.34
N GLY A 330 -6.96 -1.01 -14.75
CA GLY A 330 -7.14 -2.44 -14.93
C GLY A 330 -8.25 -3.00 -14.08
N LEU A 331 -8.38 -4.31 -14.15
CA LEU A 331 -9.32 -5.06 -13.32
C LEU A 331 -8.63 -5.46 -12.01
N VAL A 332 -9.40 -5.46 -10.94
CA VAL A 332 -9.04 -6.17 -9.72
C VAL A 332 -9.39 -7.63 -9.94
N TYR A 333 -8.41 -8.51 -9.74
CA TYR A 333 -8.58 -9.94 -9.98
C TYR A 333 -9.10 -10.65 -8.72
N GLU A 334 -9.66 -11.83 -8.93
CA GLU A 334 -10.06 -12.70 -7.83
C GLU A 334 -8.83 -13.18 -7.04
N TYR A 335 -8.90 -13.06 -5.73
CA TYR A 335 -7.96 -13.69 -4.80
C TYR A 335 -8.60 -14.99 -4.29
N ALA A 336 -8.30 -16.11 -4.98
CA ALA A 336 -8.86 -17.43 -4.70
C ALA A 336 -8.12 -18.09 -3.52
N CYS A 337 -8.31 -17.58 -2.31
CA CYS A 337 -7.59 -18.03 -1.12
C CYS A 337 -7.94 -19.47 -0.72
N HIS A 338 -9.21 -19.87 -0.87
CA HIS A 338 -9.70 -21.20 -0.47
C HIS A 338 -9.37 -22.27 -1.50
N GLU A 339 -9.43 -21.93 -2.79
CA GLU A 339 -9.20 -22.84 -3.89
C GLU A 339 -7.73 -23.25 -3.94
N GLY A 340 -7.49 -24.54 -3.74
CA GLY A 340 -6.13 -25.07 -3.72
C GLY A 340 -5.33 -24.75 -2.45
N ASN A 341 -5.96 -24.25 -1.39
CA ASN A 341 -5.31 -24.07 -0.09
C ASN A 341 -5.05 -25.42 0.60
N TYR A 342 -4.08 -26.14 0.07
CA TYR A 342 -3.60 -27.40 0.68
C TYR A 342 -2.62 -27.16 1.83
N SER A 343 -2.15 -25.93 2.00
CA SER A 343 -1.13 -25.59 2.99
C SER A 343 -1.61 -25.84 4.42
N LEU A 344 -2.81 -25.36 4.77
CA LEU A 344 -3.38 -25.56 6.10
C LEU A 344 -3.50 -27.03 6.47
N GLU A 345 -4.05 -27.86 5.58
CA GLU A 345 -4.18 -29.30 5.81
C GLU A 345 -2.83 -29.99 5.92
N ASN A 346 -1.89 -29.64 5.03
CA ASN A 346 -0.57 -30.27 4.98
C ASN A 346 0.29 -29.89 6.19
N VAL A 347 0.24 -28.67 6.66
CA VAL A 347 0.95 -28.22 7.88
C VAL A 347 0.47 -29.02 9.09
N LEU A 348 -0.84 -29.16 9.27
CA LEU A 348 -1.40 -29.93 10.38
C LEU A 348 -1.12 -31.42 10.27
N ARG A 349 -1.16 -32.01 9.06
CA ARG A 349 -0.78 -33.39 8.81
C ARG A 349 0.69 -33.65 9.06
N GLY A 350 1.56 -32.72 8.67
CA GLY A 350 3.00 -32.76 8.94
C GLY A 350 3.28 -32.83 10.44
N ALA A 351 2.69 -31.94 11.22
CA ALA A 351 2.81 -31.95 12.67
C ALA A 351 2.36 -33.30 13.29
N ARG A 352 1.22 -33.84 12.84
CA ARG A 352 0.77 -35.18 13.30
C ARG A 352 1.73 -36.32 12.90
N ALA A 353 2.44 -36.18 11.78
CA ALA A 353 3.45 -37.18 11.37
C ALA A 353 4.70 -37.07 12.28
N GLU A 354 5.17 -35.91 12.58
CA GLU A 354 6.30 -35.64 13.48
C GLU A 354 6.02 -36.15 14.91
N GLU A 355 4.84 -35.91 15.44
CA GLU A 355 4.40 -36.40 16.74
C GLU A 355 4.45 -37.94 16.81
N ARG A 356 3.89 -38.63 15.80
CA ARG A 356 3.94 -40.09 15.71
C ARG A 356 5.36 -40.65 15.64
N GLU A 357 6.25 -39.97 14.92
CA GLU A 357 7.66 -40.37 14.83
C GLU A 357 8.39 -40.17 16.16
N ALA A 358 8.13 -39.02 16.83
CA ALA A 358 8.67 -38.77 18.15
C ALA A 358 8.18 -39.77 19.21
N GLU A 359 6.96 -40.30 19.10
CA GLU A 359 6.45 -41.36 19.96
C GLU A 359 7.14 -42.69 19.69
N ARG A 360 7.37 -43.04 18.42
CA ARG A 360 8.08 -44.27 18.02
C ARG A 360 9.53 -44.30 18.52
N THR A 361 10.19 -43.16 18.51
CA THR A 361 11.60 -43.06 18.93
C THR A 361 11.76 -43.00 20.44
N ARG A 362 10.68 -42.78 21.20
CA ARG A 362 10.67 -42.78 22.68
C ARG A 362 10.40 -44.17 23.27
N ASN A 363 9.81 -45.06 22.47
CA ASN A 363 9.52 -46.46 22.85
C ASN A 363 10.58 -47.42 22.29
#